data_3bbdf866f7b0b4ab371600260cf23405
#
_entry.id   3bbdf866f7b0b4ab371600260cf23405
#
_cell.length_a   1.000
_cell.length_b   1.000
_cell.length_c   1.000
_cell.angle_alpha   90.00
_cell.angle_beta   90.00
_cell.angle_gamma   90.00
#
_symmetry.space_group_name_H-M   'P 1'
#
loop_
_entity.id
_entity.type
_entity.pdbx_description
1 polymer ?
#
loop_
_entity_poly.entity_id
_entity_poly.type
_entity_poly.pdbx_seq_one_letter_code
_entity_poly.pdbx_strand_id
1 'polypeptide(L)'
;MAVLKGLKPEKVFAYFEKLCSVPHGSGNTKIISDLCVDFAKELGLKYRQEPCNNVVIWKPASPGCESAEPIILQGHIDMVCAKTDDCTKDMTREGLDLMTDGEWVWADKTSLGGDNCIAVSMILAILSDDTLVHPPIEAVFTVDEEVGMDGAFALDCSDLKGKKLLNLDSELEGVFTVSCAGGMRSDCLLPAELTDAAGTEGFGITVAGLQGGHSVADIHLGRGSANRLMGRVLAAALEKFPGLRLAAISGGQFDNVICSRCDAVVALPTGSGAAFTAFIREFDAALKNEYVVTDPGVTLTCAAAEAAKAVPAERTATLVQALAAMPQGVEAMDTDFPGLVQTSLNMGVVKLNGDGLHITFSIRSSIASRKLMLAQRVRAVAALAGGTVAERGVYPGWQYKRESKFRDTLLAAYKDLTGKDGVVEATHGGLECGLLMEKIPGLDAVSMGPELHDVHSVRERLNVPSTERTYELVCELLRRSC
;
A
#
# COMPACT_ATOMS: atom_id res chain seq x y z
N MET A 1 -5.11 -24.64 28.30
CA MET A 1 -5.54 -23.52 29.19
C MET A 1 -5.54 -22.29 28.32
N ALA A 2 -6.49 -21.38 28.49
CA ALA A 2 -6.50 -20.13 27.75
C ALA A 2 -5.25 -19.30 28.11
N VAL A 3 -4.42 -19.00 27.12
CA VAL A 3 -3.11 -18.32 27.30
C VAL A 3 -3.31 -16.87 27.71
N LEU A 4 -4.33 -16.19 27.17
CA LEU A 4 -4.58 -14.77 27.41
C LEU A 4 -5.56 -14.52 28.55
N LYS A 5 -5.92 -15.55 29.33
CA LYS A 5 -6.83 -15.43 30.47
C LYS A 5 -6.28 -14.46 31.50
N GLY A 6 -7.10 -13.47 31.88
CA GLY A 6 -6.76 -12.47 32.90
C GLY A 6 -6.18 -11.19 32.37
N LEU A 7 -5.84 -11.13 31.02
CA LEU A 7 -5.53 -9.88 30.37
C LEU A 7 -6.81 -9.04 30.22
N LYS A 8 -6.65 -7.73 30.23
CA LYS A 8 -7.78 -6.80 30.08
C LYS A 8 -7.70 -6.04 28.74
N PRO A 9 -8.88 -5.80 28.11
CA PRO A 9 -10.24 -6.21 28.51
C PRO A 9 -10.45 -7.72 28.29
N GLU A 10 -10.97 -8.41 29.30
CA GLU A 10 -11.08 -9.87 29.28
C GLU A 10 -11.85 -10.43 28.08
N LYS A 11 -12.97 -9.79 27.69
CA LYS A 11 -13.77 -10.22 26.53
C LYS A 11 -13.00 -10.05 25.23
N VAL A 12 -12.25 -8.95 25.06
CA VAL A 12 -11.45 -8.70 23.85
C VAL A 12 -10.41 -9.80 23.66
N PHE A 13 -9.61 -10.08 24.69
CA PHE A 13 -8.58 -11.11 24.60
C PHE A 13 -9.16 -12.53 24.51
N ALA A 14 -10.35 -12.79 25.06
CA ALA A 14 -11.03 -14.07 24.87
C ALA A 14 -11.48 -14.28 23.42
N TYR A 15 -12.01 -13.24 22.75
CA TYR A 15 -12.32 -13.30 21.31
C TYR A 15 -11.05 -13.40 20.47
N PHE A 16 -10.01 -12.63 20.79
CA PHE A 16 -8.74 -12.67 20.09
C PHE A 16 -8.10 -14.06 20.11
N GLU A 17 -8.02 -14.69 21.30
CA GLU A 17 -7.52 -16.06 21.42
C GLU A 17 -8.34 -17.06 20.59
N LYS A 18 -9.67 -16.86 20.52
CA LYS A 18 -10.54 -17.72 19.74
C LYS A 18 -10.38 -17.51 18.23
N LEU A 19 -10.23 -16.27 17.76
CA LEU A 19 -9.95 -15.98 16.34
C LEU A 19 -8.59 -16.55 15.92
N CYS A 20 -7.54 -16.34 16.72
CA CYS A 20 -6.21 -16.89 16.47
C CYS A 20 -6.13 -18.43 16.54
N SER A 21 -7.14 -19.10 17.11
CA SER A 21 -7.17 -20.57 17.19
C SER A 21 -7.51 -21.26 15.87
N VAL A 22 -7.92 -20.51 14.85
CA VAL A 22 -8.23 -21.02 13.52
C VAL A 22 -7.27 -20.41 12.47
N PRO A 23 -6.98 -21.12 11.36
CA PRO A 23 -6.19 -20.56 10.28
C PRO A 23 -6.98 -19.45 9.56
N HIS A 24 -6.30 -18.33 9.27
CA HIS A 24 -6.95 -17.17 8.67
C HIS A 24 -6.01 -16.32 7.81
N GLY A 25 -5.03 -16.92 7.17
CA GLY A 25 -4.22 -16.22 6.16
C GLY A 25 -5.06 -15.75 4.97
N SER A 26 -4.63 -14.65 4.31
CA SER A 26 -5.28 -14.15 3.09
C SER A 26 -5.51 -15.27 2.07
N GLY A 27 -6.68 -15.30 1.44
CA GLY A 27 -7.14 -16.39 0.57
C GLY A 27 -7.63 -17.64 1.30
N ASN A 28 -7.51 -17.73 2.64
CA ASN A 28 -7.95 -18.85 3.46
C ASN A 28 -8.89 -18.41 4.60
N THR A 29 -9.86 -17.58 4.29
CA THR A 29 -10.69 -16.85 5.24
C THR A 29 -12.02 -17.50 5.62
N LYS A 30 -12.36 -18.67 5.00
CA LYS A 30 -13.68 -19.28 5.22
C LYS A 30 -13.93 -19.69 6.65
N ILE A 31 -12.95 -20.28 7.32
CA ILE A 31 -13.12 -20.81 8.70
C ILE A 31 -13.32 -19.66 9.68
N ILE A 32 -12.51 -18.59 9.60
CA ILE A 32 -12.64 -17.45 10.48
C ILE A 32 -13.92 -16.65 10.20
N SER A 33 -14.33 -16.56 8.93
CA SER A 33 -15.61 -15.96 8.55
C SER A 33 -16.80 -16.73 9.14
N ASP A 34 -16.79 -18.07 9.07
CA ASP A 34 -17.80 -18.90 9.70
C ASP A 34 -17.82 -18.73 11.23
N LEU A 35 -16.65 -18.59 11.86
CA LEU A 35 -16.54 -18.33 13.30
C LEU A 35 -17.19 -16.98 13.65
N CYS A 36 -16.99 -15.92 12.86
CA CYS A 36 -17.65 -14.62 13.06
C CYS A 36 -19.18 -14.75 12.93
N VAL A 37 -19.66 -15.55 11.96
CA VAL A 37 -21.09 -15.84 11.83
C VAL A 37 -21.62 -16.61 13.02
N ASP A 38 -20.88 -17.56 13.54
CA ASP A 38 -21.30 -18.33 14.72
C ASP A 38 -21.39 -17.45 15.97
N PHE A 39 -20.49 -16.49 16.16
CA PHE A 39 -20.64 -15.47 17.21
C PHE A 39 -21.92 -14.64 17.04
N ALA A 40 -22.23 -14.21 15.82
CA ALA A 40 -23.47 -13.46 15.58
C ALA A 40 -24.72 -14.30 15.92
N LYS A 41 -24.73 -15.59 15.61
CA LYS A 41 -25.81 -16.53 15.96
C LYS A 41 -25.92 -16.73 17.48
N GLU A 42 -24.78 -16.93 18.18
CA GLU A 42 -24.73 -17.08 19.64
C GLU A 42 -25.30 -15.86 20.36
N LEU A 43 -25.05 -14.66 19.80
CA LEU A 43 -25.55 -13.39 20.32
C LEU A 43 -27.00 -13.06 19.86
N GLY A 44 -27.59 -13.87 18.96
CA GLY A 44 -28.93 -13.61 18.42
C GLY A 44 -29.00 -12.37 17.52
N LEU A 45 -27.90 -11.93 16.94
CA LEU A 45 -27.80 -10.75 16.11
C LEU A 45 -28.08 -11.05 14.63
N LYS A 46 -28.66 -10.09 13.92
CA LYS A 46 -28.76 -10.15 12.45
C LYS A 46 -27.37 -10.13 11.85
N TYR A 47 -27.13 -10.98 10.84
CA TYR A 47 -25.88 -11.02 10.11
C TYR A 47 -26.10 -11.29 8.63
N ARG A 48 -25.07 -10.99 7.81
CA ARG A 48 -24.92 -11.40 6.42
C ARG A 48 -23.50 -11.88 6.20
N GLN A 49 -23.34 -13.06 5.62
CA GLN A 49 -22.06 -13.56 5.11
C GLN A 49 -22.09 -13.52 3.59
N GLU A 50 -21.10 -12.90 2.99
CA GLU A 50 -21.00 -12.77 1.54
C GLU A 50 -20.27 -13.96 0.90
N PRO A 51 -20.43 -14.19 -0.41
CA PRO A 51 -19.74 -15.29 -1.11
C PRO A 51 -18.21 -15.21 -1.04
N CYS A 52 -17.64 -14.01 -0.89
CA CYS A 52 -16.21 -13.78 -0.69
C CYS A 52 -15.74 -14.00 0.76
N ASN A 53 -16.66 -14.30 1.70
CA ASN A 53 -16.45 -14.46 3.14
C ASN A 53 -16.43 -13.16 3.96
N ASN A 54 -16.76 -12.00 3.42
CA ASN A 54 -17.05 -10.84 4.27
C ASN A 54 -18.23 -11.15 5.21
N VAL A 55 -18.23 -10.56 6.38
CA VAL A 55 -19.33 -10.68 7.35
C VAL A 55 -19.79 -9.32 7.80
N VAL A 56 -21.08 -9.07 7.76
CA VAL A 56 -21.74 -7.89 8.32
C VAL A 56 -22.67 -8.30 9.45
N ILE A 57 -22.57 -7.65 10.61
CA ILE A 57 -23.40 -7.95 11.78
C ILE A 57 -24.05 -6.66 12.25
N TRP A 58 -25.35 -6.70 12.54
CA TRP A 58 -26.10 -5.54 13.02
C TRP A 58 -26.51 -5.73 14.48
N LYS A 59 -26.16 -4.74 15.33
CA LYS A 59 -26.65 -4.66 16.72
C LYS A 59 -27.64 -3.47 16.82
N PRO A 60 -28.88 -3.68 17.30
CA PRO A 60 -29.81 -2.59 17.59
C PRO A 60 -29.20 -1.62 18.64
N ALA A 61 -29.64 -0.37 18.62
CA ALA A 61 -29.22 0.62 19.60
C ALA A 61 -29.54 0.15 21.04
N SER A 62 -28.74 0.61 22.00
CA SER A 62 -29.08 0.51 23.41
C SER A 62 -30.30 1.40 23.74
N PRO A 63 -31.05 1.08 24.83
CA PRO A 63 -32.20 1.88 25.24
C PRO A 63 -31.89 3.39 25.37
N GLY A 64 -32.67 4.22 24.68
CA GLY A 64 -32.50 5.67 24.65
C GLY A 64 -31.66 6.21 23.49
N CYS A 65 -31.01 5.33 22.69
CA CYS A 65 -30.19 5.72 21.54
C CYS A 65 -30.82 5.30 20.19
N GLU A 66 -32.10 4.91 20.17
CA GLU A 66 -32.78 4.35 18.99
C GLU A 66 -32.89 5.34 17.83
N SER A 67 -32.87 6.64 18.12
CA SER A 67 -32.93 7.72 17.12
C SER A 67 -31.55 8.18 16.64
N ALA A 68 -30.48 7.67 17.23
CA ALA A 68 -29.13 8.02 16.83
C ALA A 68 -28.77 7.42 15.46
N GLU A 69 -27.90 8.12 14.71
CA GLU A 69 -27.42 7.65 13.44
C GLU A 69 -26.52 6.42 13.63
N PRO A 70 -26.70 5.34 12.85
CA PRO A 70 -25.86 4.15 12.94
C PRO A 70 -24.38 4.46 12.74
N ILE A 71 -23.53 3.73 13.45
CA ILE A 71 -22.08 3.77 13.31
C ILE A 71 -21.57 2.45 12.69
N ILE A 72 -20.66 2.57 11.74
CA ILE A 72 -19.96 1.43 11.15
C ILE A 72 -18.65 1.23 11.95
N LEU A 73 -18.45 0.03 12.48
CA LEU A 73 -17.18 -0.43 13.05
C LEU A 73 -16.58 -1.46 12.10
N GLN A 74 -15.32 -1.27 11.68
CA GLN A 74 -14.75 -2.09 10.62
C GLN A 74 -13.33 -2.55 10.97
N GLY A 75 -13.03 -3.78 10.57
CA GLY A 75 -11.71 -4.40 10.55
C GLY A 75 -11.69 -5.59 9.61
N HIS A 76 -10.50 -6.09 9.26
CA HIS A 76 -10.37 -7.28 8.42
C HIS A 76 -10.06 -8.54 9.25
N ILE A 77 -10.37 -9.71 8.68
CA ILE A 77 -10.24 -11.00 9.37
C ILE A 77 -9.12 -11.88 8.81
N ASP A 78 -8.46 -11.47 7.77
CA ASP A 78 -7.27 -12.14 7.24
C ASP A 78 -5.99 -11.59 7.87
N MET A 79 -4.88 -12.24 7.63
CA MET A 79 -3.55 -11.85 8.10
C MET A 79 -2.46 -12.26 7.12
N VAL A 80 -1.31 -11.58 7.17
CA VAL A 80 -0.08 -12.04 6.52
C VAL A 80 0.49 -13.22 7.28
N CYS A 81 0.66 -14.36 6.61
CA CYS A 81 1.25 -15.57 7.17
C CYS A 81 2.78 -15.58 7.01
N ALA A 82 3.50 -15.07 8.01
CA ALA A 82 4.95 -15.19 8.11
C ALA A 82 5.35 -16.23 9.15
N LYS A 83 6.42 -17.00 8.91
CA LYS A 83 6.97 -17.95 9.86
C LYS A 83 8.50 -18.06 9.75
N THR A 84 9.15 -18.45 10.85
CA THR A 84 10.59 -18.72 10.86
C THR A 84 10.93 -20.01 10.09
N ASP A 85 12.17 -20.14 9.61
CA ASP A 85 12.60 -21.31 8.83
C ASP A 85 12.50 -22.63 9.61
N ASP A 86 12.59 -22.59 10.93
CA ASP A 86 12.48 -23.76 11.82
C ASP A 86 11.05 -24.02 12.29
N CYS A 87 10.06 -23.22 11.87
CA CYS A 87 8.66 -23.41 12.19
C CYS A 87 8.04 -24.50 11.31
N THR A 88 7.54 -25.56 11.94
CA THR A 88 6.91 -26.70 11.25
C THR A 88 5.40 -26.53 11.07
N LYS A 89 4.80 -25.49 11.65
CA LYS A 89 3.35 -25.24 11.60
C LYS A 89 2.85 -25.07 10.17
N ASP A 90 1.73 -25.71 9.86
CA ASP A 90 0.97 -25.47 8.61
C ASP A 90 -0.08 -24.37 8.86
N MET A 91 0.29 -23.12 8.60
CA MET A 91 -0.59 -21.97 8.82
C MET A 91 -1.84 -21.97 7.92
N THR A 92 -1.95 -22.88 6.98
CA THR A 92 -3.19 -23.05 6.19
C THR A 92 -4.23 -23.93 6.88
N ARG A 93 -3.86 -24.62 7.95
CA ARG A 93 -4.71 -25.60 8.66
C ARG A 93 -4.73 -25.43 10.17
N GLU A 94 -3.71 -24.83 10.73
CA GLU A 94 -3.50 -24.71 12.16
C GLU A 94 -3.62 -23.25 12.60
N GLY A 95 -4.22 -23.02 13.76
CA GLY A 95 -4.21 -21.71 14.42
C GLY A 95 -2.84 -21.37 15.01
N LEU A 96 -2.74 -20.21 15.63
CA LEU A 96 -1.50 -19.66 16.17
C LEU A 96 -1.22 -20.15 17.60
N ASP A 97 0.06 -20.27 17.97
CA ASP A 97 0.49 -20.56 19.33
C ASP A 97 0.79 -19.23 20.04
N LEU A 98 -0.21 -18.69 20.71
CA LEU A 98 -0.11 -17.41 21.40
C LEU A 98 0.78 -17.48 22.63
N MET A 99 1.50 -16.40 22.87
CA MET A 99 2.37 -16.17 24.00
C MET A 99 2.10 -14.79 24.60
N THR A 100 2.35 -14.63 25.91
CA THR A 100 2.28 -13.32 26.58
C THR A 100 3.22 -13.26 27.76
N ASP A 101 3.73 -12.06 28.04
CA ASP A 101 4.42 -11.69 29.28
C ASP A 101 3.55 -10.81 30.21
N GLY A 102 2.30 -10.57 29.81
CA GLY A 102 1.33 -9.71 30.51
C GLY A 102 1.31 -8.26 30.00
N GLU A 103 2.35 -7.78 29.34
CA GLU A 103 2.43 -6.47 28.70
C GLU A 103 2.27 -6.58 27.19
N TRP A 104 2.81 -7.63 26.59
CA TRP A 104 2.75 -7.90 25.14
C TRP A 104 2.15 -9.28 24.87
N VAL A 105 1.51 -9.39 23.70
CA VAL A 105 1.05 -10.66 23.10
C VAL A 105 1.75 -10.84 21.77
N TRP A 106 2.23 -12.06 21.49
CA TRP A 106 2.84 -12.47 20.22
C TRP A 106 2.51 -13.93 19.91
N ALA A 107 2.87 -14.42 18.75
CA ALA A 107 2.77 -15.83 18.40
C ALA A 107 4.16 -16.49 18.33
N ASP A 108 4.28 -17.76 18.78
CA ASP A 108 5.56 -18.48 18.72
C ASP A 108 5.93 -18.80 17.26
N LYS A 109 7.05 -18.26 16.79
CA LYS A 109 7.64 -18.52 15.46
C LYS A 109 6.80 -18.10 14.24
N THR A 110 5.68 -17.41 14.44
CA THR A 110 4.82 -16.93 13.35
C THR A 110 4.46 -15.46 13.55
N SER A 111 3.89 -14.82 12.52
CA SER A 111 3.11 -13.58 12.69
C SER A 111 1.94 -13.82 13.65
N LEU A 112 1.49 -12.74 14.29
CA LEU A 112 0.44 -12.77 15.32
C LEU A 112 -0.97 -12.66 14.73
N GLY A 113 -1.13 -11.92 13.60
CA GLY A 113 -2.45 -11.51 13.10
C GLY A 113 -3.17 -10.55 14.05
N GLY A 114 -2.40 -9.79 14.86
CA GLY A 114 -2.91 -8.66 15.62
C GLY A 114 -3.51 -7.63 14.68
N ASP A 115 -2.85 -7.39 13.58
CA ASP A 115 -3.32 -6.78 12.35
C ASP A 115 -4.09 -7.84 11.53
N ASN A 116 -5.46 -7.86 11.51
CA ASN A 116 -6.35 -6.91 12.20
C ASN A 116 -7.36 -7.64 13.12
N CYS A 117 -7.08 -8.89 13.55
CA CYS A 117 -7.96 -9.66 14.44
C CYS A 117 -8.22 -8.98 15.78
N ILE A 118 -7.35 -8.05 16.24
CA ILE A 118 -7.61 -7.31 17.47
C ILE A 118 -8.80 -6.35 17.32
N ALA A 119 -8.94 -5.69 16.17
CA ALA A 119 -10.10 -4.88 15.83
C ALA A 119 -11.39 -5.69 15.85
N VAL A 120 -11.38 -6.85 15.17
CA VAL A 120 -12.50 -7.77 15.12
C VAL A 120 -12.87 -8.21 16.55
N SER A 121 -11.89 -8.50 17.39
CA SER A 121 -12.09 -8.90 18.79
C SER A 121 -12.72 -7.80 19.63
N MET A 122 -12.28 -6.54 19.47
CA MET A 122 -12.89 -5.38 20.12
C MET A 122 -14.34 -5.21 19.70
N ILE A 123 -14.61 -5.31 18.39
CA ILE A 123 -15.97 -5.19 17.84
C ILE A 123 -16.87 -6.32 18.38
N LEU A 124 -16.39 -7.56 18.39
CA LEU A 124 -17.15 -8.69 18.96
C LEU A 124 -17.42 -8.52 20.45
N ALA A 125 -16.45 -7.98 21.21
CA ALA A 125 -16.65 -7.67 22.61
C ALA A 125 -17.75 -6.61 22.84
N ILE A 126 -17.79 -5.56 22.00
CA ILE A 126 -18.85 -4.54 21.98
C ILE A 126 -20.20 -5.16 21.60
N LEU A 127 -20.24 -5.99 20.56
CA LEU A 127 -21.47 -6.66 20.15
C LEU A 127 -22.04 -7.58 21.25
N SER A 128 -21.18 -8.18 22.07
CA SER A 128 -21.57 -9.09 23.16
C SER A 128 -21.87 -8.39 24.49
N ASP A 129 -21.78 -7.07 24.56
CA ASP A 129 -21.97 -6.32 25.80
C ASP A 129 -23.29 -5.52 25.77
N ASP A 130 -24.28 -5.99 26.51
CA ASP A 130 -25.60 -5.34 26.63
C ASP A 130 -25.63 -4.21 27.65
N THR A 131 -24.52 -3.95 28.35
CA THR A 131 -24.41 -2.86 29.34
C THR A 131 -23.88 -1.57 28.73
N LEU A 132 -23.30 -1.64 27.51
CA LEU A 132 -22.76 -0.48 26.80
C LEU A 132 -23.89 0.40 26.27
N VAL A 133 -23.70 1.72 26.37
CA VAL A 133 -24.55 2.74 25.71
C VAL A 133 -23.99 2.99 24.32
N HIS A 134 -24.80 2.74 23.28
CA HIS A 134 -24.35 2.84 21.89
C HIS A 134 -25.49 3.09 20.92
N PRO A 135 -25.26 3.80 19.79
CA PRO A 135 -26.20 3.90 18.67
C PRO A 135 -26.38 2.54 18.00
N PRO A 136 -27.24 2.39 16.98
CA PRO A 136 -27.20 1.19 16.14
C PRO A 136 -25.79 0.95 15.60
N ILE A 137 -25.31 -0.31 15.67
CA ILE A 137 -23.97 -0.67 15.18
C ILE A 137 -24.09 -1.54 13.95
N GLU A 138 -23.28 -1.23 12.94
CA GLU A 138 -23.04 -2.03 11.74
C GLU A 138 -21.59 -2.49 11.76
N ALA A 139 -21.33 -3.71 12.24
CA ALA A 139 -20.00 -4.29 12.26
C ALA A 139 -19.70 -4.91 10.90
N VAL A 140 -18.59 -4.48 10.29
CA VAL A 140 -18.16 -4.92 8.95
C VAL A 140 -16.80 -5.61 9.08
N PHE A 141 -16.75 -6.88 8.74
CA PHE A 141 -15.54 -7.69 8.71
C PHE A 141 -15.21 -8.04 7.27
N THR A 142 -14.12 -7.52 6.77
CA THR A 142 -13.64 -7.74 5.40
C THR A 142 -12.60 -8.85 5.36
N VAL A 143 -12.33 -9.35 4.17
CA VAL A 143 -11.33 -10.39 3.89
C VAL A 143 -10.33 -9.90 2.86
N ASP A 144 -9.15 -10.54 2.83
CA ASP A 144 -8.13 -10.37 1.80
C ASP A 144 -7.70 -8.89 1.63
N GLU A 145 -7.64 -8.17 2.78
CA GLU A 145 -7.10 -6.81 2.84
C GLU A 145 -5.64 -6.81 2.41
N GLU A 146 -4.85 -7.69 2.98
CA GLU A 146 -3.39 -7.80 2.88
C GLU A 146 -2.86 -8.16 1.48
N VAL A 147 -3.73 -8.66 0.62
CA VAL A 147 -3.39 -9.04 -0.77
C VAL A 147 -4.03 -8.15 -1.83
N GLY A 148 -4.77 -7.11 -1.41
CA GLY A 148 -5.33 -6.14 -2.36
C GLY A 148 -6.68 -5.56 -2.00
N MET A 149 -7.17 -5.75 -0.78
CA MET A 149 -8.49 -5.27 -0.29
C MET A 149 -9.67 -5.89 -1.06
N ASP A 150 -9.53 -7.14 -1.51
CA ASP A 150 -10.53 -7.79 -2.37
C ASP A 150 -11.89 -7.90 -1.70
N GLY A 151 -11.92 -8.11 -0.38
CA GLY A 151 -13.14 -8.11 0.42
C GLY A 151 -13.85 -6.75 0.39
N ALA A 152 -13.14 -5.66 0.61
CA ALA A 152 -13.71 -4.32 0.56
C ALA A 152 -14.18 -3.95 -0.86
N PHE A 153 -13.48 -4.42 -1.90
CA PHE A 153 -13.96 -4.30 -3.28
C PHE A 153 -15.26 -5.05 -3.52
N ALA A 154 -15.40 -6.25 -2.99
CA ALA A 154 -16.58 -7.08 -3.17
C ALA A 154 -17.76 -6.69 -2.28
N LEU A 155 -17.51 -6.01 -1.15
CA LEU A 155 -18.51 -5.71 -0.11
C LEU A 155 -19.75 -5.01 -0.69
N ASP A 156 -20.93 -5.58 -0.44
CA ASP A 156 -22.21 -4.92 -0.69
C ASP A 156 -22.55 -3.95 0.45
N CYS A 157 -22.50 -2.66 0.17
CA CYS A 157 -22.85 -1.60 1.12
C CYS A 157 -24.30 -1.14 1.02
N SER A 158 -25.15 -1.77 0.20
CA SER A 158 -26.50 -1.27 -0.11
C SER A 158 -27.46 -1.25 1.09
N ASP A 159 -27.24 -2.07 2.10
CA ASP A 159 -28.05 -2.16 3.31
C ASP A 159 -27.40 -1.46 4.54
N LEU A 160 -26.17 -0.92 4.38
CA LEU A 160 -25.54 -0.10 5.38
C LEU A 160 -26.15 1.31 5.41
N LYS A 161 -26.45 1.79 6.59
CA LYS A 161 -27.09 3.10 6.82
C LYS A 161 -26.18 4.09 7.51
N GLY A 162 -25.16 3.62 8.19
CA GLY A 162 -24.21 4.45 8.91
C GLY A 162 -23.47 5.41 7.99
N LYS A 163 -23.27 6.66 8.48
CA LYS A 163 -22.47 7.69 7.82
C LYS A 163 -21.24 8.06 8.62
N LYS A 164 -20.97 7.34 9.70
CA LYS A 164 -19.76 7.42 10.53
C LYS A 164 -19.08 6.05 10.48
N LEU A 165 -17.81 6.04 10.09
CA LEU A 165 -16.99 4.84 10.03
C LEU A 165 -15.81 4.95 10.98
N LEU A 166 -15.74 4.05 11.94
CA LEU A 166 -14.52 3.80 12.70
C LEU A 166 -13.87 2.52 12.15
N ASN A 167 -12.78 2.69 11.42
CA ASN A 167 -11.90 1.62 11.04
C ASN A 167 -10.86 1.44 12.17
N LEU A 168 -10.58 0.19 12.56
CA LEU A 168 -9.68 -0.12 13.68
C LEU A 168 -8.40 -0.77 13.19
N ASP A 169 -7.81 -0.20 12.14
CA ASP A 169 -6.74 -0.78 11.33
C ASP A 169 -5.49 0.13 11.31
N SER A 170 -5.21 0.77 12.42
CA SER A 170 -3.98 1.54 12.64
C SER A 170 -3.18 0.92 13.79
N GLU A 171 -1.86 1.11 13.76
CA GLU A 171 -0.91 0.40 14.61
C GLU A 171 -0.32 1.24 15.75
N LEU A 172 -0.70 2.53 15.83
CA LEU A 172 -0.16 3.46 16.81
C LEU A 172 -1.27 4.08 17.65
N GLU A 173 -1.20 3.87 18.95
CA GLU A 173 -2.14 4.46 19.89
C GLU A 173 -2.06 6.00 19.89
N GLY A 174 -3.22 6.65 19.85
CA GLY A 174 -3.33 8.11 19.86
C GLY A 174 -3.06 8.78 18.53
N VAL A 175 -2.85 8.00 17.48
CA VAL A 175 -2.76 8.45 16.11
C VAL A 175 -4.08 8.14 15.39
N PHE A 176 -4.63 9.15 14.71
CA PHE A 176 -5.91 9.09 14.03
C PHE A 176 -5.71 9.39 12.56
N THR A 177 -5.75 8.35 11.74
CA THR A 177 -5.60 8.47 10.29
C THR A 177 -6.93 8.92 9.68
N VAL A 178 -6.88 9.97 8.84
CA VAL A 178 -8.05 10.64 8.28
C VAL A 178 -8.00 10.83 6.77
N SER A 179 -7.01 10.26 6.13
CA SER A 179 -6.83 10.29 4.68
C SER A 179 -5.83 9.21 4.24
N CYS A 180 -6.06 8.64 3.06
CA CYS A 180 -5.11 7.73 2.44
C CYS A 180 -5.05 7.92 0.93
N ALA A 181 -3.93 7.51 0.30
CA ALA A 181 -3.84 7.55 -1.15
C ALA A 181 -4.61 6.38 -1.78
N GLY A 182 -5.31 6.67 -2.87
CA GLY A 182 -5.70 5.67 -3.83
C GLY A 182 -4.54 5.35 -4.77
N GLY A 183 -4.64 4.22 -5.46
CA GLY A 183 -3.60 3.75 -6.35
C GLY A 183 -4.12 3.28 -7.69
N MET A 184 -3.21 3.13 -8.62
CA MET A 184 -3.37 2.41 -9.87
C MET A 184 -2.02 2.05 -10.47
N ARG A 185 -2.00 1.03 -11.28
CA ARG A 185 -0.86 0.68 -12.12
C ARG A 185 -1.14 1.05 -13.56
N SER A 186 -0.11 1.55 -14.25
CA SER A 186 -0.18 1.84 -15.69
C SER A 186 0.92 1.05 -16.38
N ASP A 187 0.54 0.10 -17.21
CA ASP A 187 1.44 -0.72 -18.03
C ASP A 187 1.49 -0.13 -19.43
N CYS A 188 2.60 0.51 -19.76
CA CYS A 188 2.84 1.16 -21.04
C CYS A 188 3.63 0.21 -21.95
N LEU A 189 3.17 0.03 -23.19
CA LEU A 189 3.87 -0.65 -24.25
C LEU A 189 4.16 0.33 -25.40
N LEU A 190 5.44 0.51 -25.71
CA LEU A 190 5.91 1.22 -26.90
C LEU A 190 6.44 0.18 -27.89
N PRO A 191 5.68 -0.17 -28.95
CA PRO A 191 6.05 -1.25 -29.87
C PRO A 191 7.40 -1.00 -30.53
N ALA A 192 8.23 -2.02 -30.64
CA ALA A 192 9.51 -1.96 -31.35
C ALA A 192 9.95 -3.37 -31.76
N GLU A 193 10.64 -3.45 -32.88
CA GLU A 193 11.24 -4.69 -33.40
C GLU A 193 12.76 -4.55 -33.43
N LEU A 194 13.45 -5.64 -33.13
CA LEU A 194 14.89 -5.72 -33.23
C LEU A 194 15.27 -6.14 -34.66
N THR A 195 16.13 -5.38 -35.29
CA THR A 195 16.70 -5.68 -36.63
C THR A 195 18.20 -5.88 -36.51
N ASP A 196 18.80 -6.50 -37.53
CA ASP A 196 20.24 -6.70 -37.58
C ASP A 196 21.00 -5.37 -37.39
N ALA A 197 22.07 -5.42 -36.58
CA ALA A 197 22.90 -4.29 -36.19
C ALA A 197 24.31 -4.35 -36.85
N ALA A 198 24.43 -4.94 -38.04
CA ALA A 198 25.70 -5.01 -38.76
C ALA A 198 26.35 -3.63 -38.94
N GLY A 199 27.67 -3.57 -38.83
CA GLY A 199 28.44 -2.31 -38.97
C GLY A 199 28.41 -1.43 -37.73
N THR A 200 27.95 -1.95 -36.58
CA THR A 200 27.97 -1.28 -35.28
C THR A 200 28.88 -2.00 -34.27
N GLU A 201 29.23 -1.29 -33.22
CA GLU A 201 29.87 -1.83 -32.02
C GLU A 201 28.93 -1.67 -30.81
N GLY A 202 28.86 -2.69 -29.96
CA GLY A 202 27.93 -2.72 -28.82
C GLY A 202 28.56 -2.28 -27.52
N PHE A 203 27.79 -1.54 -26.73
CA PHE A 203 28.18 -1.08 -25.38
C PHE A 203 27.08 -1.37 -24.35
N GLY A 204 27.46 -2.05 -23.28
CA GLY A 204 26.64 -2.18 -22.08
C GLY A 204 26.81 -0.98 -21.18
N ILE A 205 25.71 -0.42 -20.73
CA ILE A 205 25.64 0.74 -19.81
C ILE A 205 24.93 0.27 -18.54
N THR A 206 25.48 0.60 -17.39
CA THR A 206 24.84 0.28 -16.09
C THR A 206 24.74 1.53 -15.23
N VAL A 207 23.55 1.87 -14.79
CA VAL A 207 23.28 2.76 -13.66
C VAL A 207 23.06 1.90 -12.42
N ALA A 208 23.84 2.09 -11.36
CA ALA A 208 23.75 1.29 -10.15
C ALA A 208 24.19 2.10 -8.90
N GLY A 209 24.17 1.46 -7.73
CA GLY A 209 24.63 2.06 -6.47
C GLY A 209 23.65 3.05 -5.85
N LEU A 210 22.39 3.10 -6.34
CA LEU A 210 21.32 3.89 -5.76
C LEU A 210 20.70 3.15 -4.56
N GLN A 211 20.19 3.90 -3.58
CA GLN A 211 19.59 3.33 -2.38
C GLN A 211 18.26 2.62 -2.66
N GLY A 212 17.49 3.11 -3.64
CA GLY A 212 16.15 2.61 -3.89
C GLY A 212 15.18 2.96 -2.75
N GLY A 213 14.20 2.09 -2.51
CA GLY A 213 13.23 2.24 -1.43
C GLY A 213 11.82 1.94 -1.86
N HIS A 214 10.87 2.00 -0.92
CA HIS A 214 9.46 1.78 -1.19
C HIS A 214 8.79 3.07 -1.70
N SER A 215 8.01 2.99 -2.79
CA SER A 215 7.41 4.17 -3.42
C SER A 215 6.36 4.90 -2.56
N VAL A 216 5.88 4.27 -1.48
CA VAL A 216 5.01 4.93 -0.48
C VAL A 216 5.84 5.70 0.53
N ALA A 217 6.80 5.01 1.16
CA ALA A 217 7.53 5.55 2.30
C ALA A 217 8.69 6.46 1.90
N ASP A 218 9.34 6.21 0.76
CA ASP A 218 10.64 6.82 0.44
C ASP A 218 10.64 7.77 -0.77
N ILE A 219 9.52 7.88 -1.51
CA ILE A 219 9.50 8.64 -2.77
C ILE A 219 9.78 10.14 -2.60
N HIS A 220 9.51 10.67 -1.41
CA HIS A 220 9.76 12.08 -1.05
C HIS A 220 11.22 12.36 -0.68
N LEU A 221 12.05 11.33 -0.47
CA LEU A 221 13.44 11.49 -0.01
C LEU A 221 14.40 11.97 -1.11
N GLY A 222 13.92 12.17 -2.34
CA GLY A 222 14.72 12.68 -3.45
C GLY A 222 15.75 11.68 -3.98
N ARG A 223 15.61 10.37 -3.65
CA ARG A 223 16.49 9.30 -4.14
C ARG A 223 16.38 9.15 -5.65
N GLY A 224 17.49 8.79 -6.29
CA GLY A 224 17.56 8.53 -7.71
C GLY A 224 16.77 7.28 -8.11
N SER A 225 16.11 7.32 -9.28
CA SER A 225 15.55 6.14 -9.95
C SER A 225 16.43 5.75 -11.12
N ALA A 226 17.01 4.56 -11.11
CA ALA A 226 17.90 4.09 -12.17
C ALA A 226 17.25 4.09 -13.53
N ASN A 227 15.94 3.78 -13.61
CA ASN A 227 15.17 3.82 -14.86
C ASN A 227 15.11 5.24 -15.43
N ARG A 228 14.80 6.23 -14.59
CA ARG A 228 14.78 7.64 -15.00
C ARG A 228 16.17 8.12 -15.43
N LEU A 229 17.21 7.76 -14.64
CA LEU A 229 18.59 8.16 -14.96
C LEU A 229 19.06 7.52 -16.26
N MET A 230 18.75 6.26 -16.52
CA MET A 230 19.07 5.60 -17.79
C MET A 230 18.39 6.30 -18.97
N GLY A 231 17.11 6.64 -18.84
CA GLY A 231 16.39 7.44 -19.85
C GLY A 231 17.09 8.76 -20.16
N ARG A 232 17.56 9.47 -19.13
CA ARG A 232 18.31 10.73 -19.24
C ARG A 232 19.68 10.55 -19.89
N VAL A 233 20.42 9.50 -19.51
CA VAL A 233 21.73 9.15 -20.12
C VAL A 233 21.56 8.85 -21.62
N LEU A 234 20.60 8.02 -21.97
CA LEU A 234 20.32 7.63 -23.36
C LEU A 234 19.86 8.84 -24.21
N ALA A 235 19.01 9.72 -23.65
CA ALA A 235 18.58 10.93 -24.34
C ALA A 235 19.76 11.86 -24.66
N ALA A 236 20.64 12.09 -23.68
CA ALA A 236 21.86 12.88 -23.90
C ALA A 236 22.84 12.22 -24.88
N ALA A 237 22.90 10.86 -24.88
CA ALA A 237 23.70 10.11 -25.83
C ALA A 237 23.18 10.26 -27.29
N LEU A 238 21.86 10.28 -27.49
CA LEU A 238 21.26 10.49 -28.82
C LEU A 238 21.69 11.82 -29.48
N GLU A 239 21.84 12.87 -28.66
CA GLU A 239 22.29 14.20 -29.18
C GLU A 239 23.73 14.18 -29.66
N LYS A 240 24.61 13.39 -29.02
CA LYS A 240 26.05 13.32 -29.32
C LYS A 240 26.41 12.22 -30.33
N PHE A 241 25.61 11.15 -30.40
CA PHE A 241 25.91 9.94 -31.20
C PHE A 241 24.76 9.63 -32.15
N PRO A 242 24.68 10.34 -33.31
CA PRO A 242 23.71 10.03 -34.38
C PRO A 242 23.84 8.57 -34.81
N GLY A 243 22.72 7.88 -34.93
CA GLY A 243 22.69 6.47 -35.28
C GLY A 243 22.80 5.49 -34.14
N LEU A 244 22.80 5.97 -32.84
CA LEU A 244 22.64 5.13 -31.67
C LEU A 244 21.36 4.29 -31.79
N ARG A 245 21.48 3.00 -31.51
CA ARG A 245 20.38 2.03 -31.54
C ARG A 245 20.29 1.29 -30.17
N LEU A 246 19.10 1.14 -29.66
CA LEU A 246 18.85 0.40 -28.39
C LEU A 246 18.76 -1.10 -28.69
N ALA A 247 19.62 -1.90 -28.08
CA ALA A 247 19.61 -3.36 -28.21
C ALA A 247 18.91 -4.05 -27.03
N ALA A 248 19.08 -3.52 -25.82
CA ALA A 248 18.42 -4.02 -24.60
C ALA A 248 18.29 -2.90 -23.57
N ILE A 249 17.29 -3.01 -22.71
CA ILE A 249 17.19 -2.27 -21.45
C ILE A 249 16.42 -3.11 -20.45
N SER A 250 16.87 -3.13 -19.19
CA SER A 250 16.20 -3.80 -18.09
C SER A 250 16.51 -3.09 -16.76
N GLY A 251 15.46 -2.62 -16.08
CA GLY A 251 15.59 -2.00 -14.77
C GLY A 251 14.35 -2.22 -13.90
N GLY A 252 14.58 -2.58 -12.62
CA GLY A 252 13.54 -2.84 -11.63
C GLY A 252 12.86 -4.20 -11.79
N GLN A 253 12.28 -4.67 -10.69
CA GLN A 253 11.53 -5.93 -10.60
C GLN A 253 10.09 -5.72 -10.13
N PHE A 254 9.85 -4.68 -9.33
CA PHE A 254 8.56 -4.39 -8.72
C PHE A 254 8.13 -2.95 -9.00
N ASP A 255 6.85 -2.76 -9.28
CA ASP A 255 6.28 -1.45 -9.61
C ASP A 255 6.27 -0.46 -8.43
N ASN A 256 6.19 -0.97 -7.21
CA ASN A 256 6.16 -0.20 -5.96
C ASN A 256 7.56 0.04 -5.34
N VAL A 257 8.63 -0.35 -6.02
CA VAL A 257 10.02 -0.13 -5.59
C VAL A 257 10.67 0.93 -6.47
N ILE A 258 11.37 1.90 -5.86
CA ILE A 258 12.20 2.88 -6.56
C ILE A 258 13.40 2.12 -7.13
N CYS A 259 13.53 2.10 -8.46
CA CYS A 259 14.52 1.30 -9.14
C CYS A 259 15.95 1.75 -8.79
N SER A 260 16.76 0.84 -8.21
CA SER A 260 18.14 1.11 -7.79
C SER A 260 19.21 0.70 -8.82
N ARG A 261 18.82 -0.10 -9.84
CA ARG A 261 19.71 -0.54 -10.91
C ARG A 261 18.96 -0.64 -12.23
N CYS A 262 19.59 -0.12 -13.31
CA CYS A 262 19.13 -0.28 -14.68
C CYS A 262 20.34 -0.58 -15.59
N ASP A 263 20.20 -1.60 -16.42
CA ASP A 263 21.18 -2.00 -17.43
C ASP A 263 20.61 -1.75 -18.82
N ALA A 264 21.43 -1.26 -19.75
CA ALA A 264 21.07 -1.12 -21.14
C ALA A 264 22.21 -1.55 -22.05
N VAL A 265 21.88 -2.01 -23.26
CA VAL A 265 22.86 -2.26 -24.33
C VAL A 265 22.49 -1.38 -25.51
N VAL A 266 23.48 -0.65 -26.03
CA VAL A 266 23.34 0.17 -27.20
C VAL A 266 24.31 -0.28 -28.31
N ALA A 267 23.90 -0.12 -29.55
CA ALA A 267 24.75 -0.30 -30.74
C ALA A 267 25.04 1.07 -31.35
N LEU A 268 26.33 1.35 -31.61
CA LEU A 268 26.82 2.60 -32.16
C LEU A 268 27.58 2.34 -33.49
N PRO A 269 27.63 3.31 -34.41
CA PRO A 269 28.50 3.17 -35.58
C PRO A 269 29.94 2.85 -35.17
N THR A 270 30.58 1.94 -35.89
CA THR A 270 31.97 1.51 -35.60
C THR A 270 32.92 2.72 -35.55
N GLY A 271 33.80 2.74 -34.54
CA GLY A 271 34.74 3.85 -34.27
C GLY A 271 34.23 4.88 -33.27
N SER A 272 33.01 4.73 -32.73
CA SER A 272 32.43 5.66 -31.74
C SER A 272 32.90 5.37 -30.31
N GLY A 273 33.47 4.18 -30.02
CA GLY A 273 33.69 3.63 -28.69
C GLY A 273 34.49 4.51 -27.74
N ALA A 274 35.61 5.10 -28.18
CA ALA A 274 36.43 5.98 -27.36
C ALA A 274 35.67 7.23 -26.91
N ALA A 275 34.95 7.86 -27.85
CA ALA A 275 34.15 9.05 -27.55
C ALA A 275 32.95 8.73 -26.64
N PHE A 276 32.31 7.57 -26.88
CA PHE A 276 31.19 7.14 -26.06
C PHE A 276 31.62 6.81 -24.61
N THR A 277 32.73 6.13 -24.42
CA THR A 277 33.29 5.82 -23.10
C THR A 277 33.66 7.12 -22.35
N ALA A 278 34.22 8.10 -23.04
CA ALA A 278 34.49 9.42 -22.46
C ALA A 278 33.21 10.14 -22.04
N PHE A 279 32.19 10.15 -22.87
CA PHE A 279 30.87 10.70 -22.55
C PHE A 279 30.25 10.06 -21.31
N ILE A 280 30.27 8.72 -21.20
CA ILE A 280 29.73 8.01 -20.01
C ILE A 280 30.49 8.41 -18.75
N ARG A 281 31.81 8.58 -18.81
CA ARG A 281 32.63 9.00 -17.67
C ARG A 281 32.31 10.45 -17.23
N GLU A 282 32.11 11.35 -18.18
CA GLU A 282 31.67 12.72 -17.86
C GLU A 282 30.31 12.75 -17.22
N PHE A 283 29.38 11.92 -17.72
CA PHE A 283 28.03 11.82 -17.18
C PHE A 283 28.00 11.17 -15.77
N ASP A 284 28.86 10.16 -15.52
CA ASP A 284 29.05 9.56 -14.19
C ASP A 284 29.47 10.62 -13.16
N ALA A 285 30.42 11.48 -13.52
CA ALA A 285 30.83 12.57 -12.64
C ALA A 285 29.68 13.56 -12.34
N ALA A 286 28.85 13.85 -13.33
CA ALA A 286 27.67 14.69 -13.16
C ALA A 286 26.65 14.05 -12.21
N LEU A 287 26.33 12.75 -12.38
CA LEU A 287 25.42 12.02 -11.48
C LEU A 287 25.95 11.98 -10.05
N LYS A 288 27.22 11.69 -9.85
CA LYS A 288 27.84 11.69 -8.51
C LYS A 288 27.75 13.05 -7.81
N ASN A 289 27.86 14.14 -8.56
CA ASN A 289 27.70 15.48 -7.99
C ASN A 289 26.23 15.78 -7.64
N GLU A 290 25.28 15.36 -8.47
CA GLU A 290 23.84 15.60 -8.26
C GLU A 290 23.28 14.81 -7.08
N TYR A 291 23.74 13.57 -6.90
CA TYR A 291 23.22 12.61 -5.92
C TYR A 291 24.14 12.40 -4.72
N VAL A 292 25.09 13.28 -4.48
CA VAL A 292 26.10 13.17 -3.41
C VAL A 292 25.49 12.95 -2.02
N VAL A 293 24.28 13.47 -1.76
CA VAL A 293 23.58 13.36 -0.47
C VAL A 293 22.63 12.16 -0.44
N THR A 294 21.80 12.03 -1.45
CA THR A 294 20.72 11.02 -1.45
C THR A 294 21.17 9.63 -1.89
N ASP A 295 22.17 9.57 -2.79
CA ASP A 295 22.68 8.31 -3.33
C ASP A 295 24.21 8.39 -3.54
N PRO A 296 25.01 8.50 -2.48
CA PRO A 296 26.46 8.69 -2.58
C PRO A 296 27.20 7.55 -3.28
N GLY A 297 26.56 6.39 -3.39
CA GLY A 297 27.07 5.22 -4.10
C GLY A 297 26.76 5.16 -5.59
N VAL A 298 26.09 6.18 -6.16
CA VAL A 298 25.67 6.16 -7.58
C VAL A 298 26.85 5.99 -8.51
N THR A 299 26.69 5.12 -9.49
CA THR A 299 27.69 4.87 -10.54
C THR A 299 27.01 4.73 -11.89
N LEU A 300 27.68 5.29 -12.92
CA LEU A 300 27.37 5.04 -14.32
C LEU A 300 28.60 4.43 -14.99
N THR A 301 28.47 3.22 -15.47
CA THR A 301 29.58 2.48 -16.09
C THR A 301 29.26 2.07 -17.52
N CYS A 302 30.32 1.85 -18.31
CA CYS A 302 30.23 1.38 -19.69
C CYS A 302 31.30 0.31 -19.96
N ALA A 303 30.91 -0.73 -20.67
CA ALA A 303 31.82 -1.81 -21.13
C ALA A 303 31.40 -2.27 -22.54
N ALA A 304 32.33 -2.87 -23.28
CA ALA A 304 31.98 -3.53 -24.53
C ALA A 304 30.93 -4.65 -24.29
N ALA A 305 29.95 -4.75 -25.17
CA ALA A 305 28.89 -5.75 -25.10
C ALA A 305 28.51 -6.22 -26.50
N GLU A 306 27.90 -7.39 -26.60
CA GLU A 306 27.35 -7.87 -27.85
C GLU A 306 26.00 -7.17 -28.17
N ALA A 307 25.84 -6.73 -29.43
CA ALA A 307 24.63 -6.10 -29.91
C ALA A 307 24.34 -6.55 -31.36
N ALA A 308 24.13 -7.84 -31.59
CA ALA A 308 23.86 -8.40 -32.92
C ALA A 308 22.57 -7.87 -33.53
N LYS A 309 21.58 -7.54 -32.67
CA LYS A 309 20.31 -6.94 -33.08
C LYS A 309 20.03 -5.72 -32.23
N ALA A 310 19.40 -4.70 -32.81
CA ALA A 310 18.97 -3.50 -32.10
C ALA A 310 17.73 -2.89 -32.78
N VAL A 311 16.98 -2.10 -32.03
CA VAL A 311 15.87 -1.29 -32.56
C VAL A 311 16.43 -0.31 -33.60
N PRO A 312 15.78 -0.06 -34.74
CA PRO A 312 16.20 0.95 -35.74
C PRO A 312 16.43 2.31 -35.08
N ALA A 313 17.41 3.08 -35.56
CA ALA A 313 17.86 4.34 -34.93
C ALA A 313 16.72 5.35 -34.72
N GLU A 314 15.87 5.55 -35.73
CA GLU A 314 14.71 6.45 -35.64
C GLU A 314 13.73 6.01 -34.57
N ARG A 315 13.42 4.70 -34.46
CA ARG A 315 12.55 4.15 -33.44
C ARG A 315 13.22 4.21 -32.09
N THR A 316 14.51 3.96 -31.99
CA THR A 316 15.31 4.13 -30.75
C THR A 316 15.17 5.57 -30.23
N ALA A 317 15.32 6.57 -31.09
CA ALA A 317 15.16 7.96 -30.68
C ALA A 317 13.77 8.24 -30.09
N THR A 318 12.71 7.72 -30.72
CA THR A 318 11.34 7.84 -30.21
C THR A 318 11.18 7.18 -28.85
N LEU A 319 11.67 5.92 -28.66
CA LEU A 319 11.58 5.19 -27.39
C LEU A 319 12.33 5.90 -26.26
N VAL A 320 13.54 6.35 -26.53
CA VAL A 320 14.41 7.02 -25.55
C VAL A 320 13.83 8.38 -25.15
N GLN A 321 13.35 9.18 -26.13
CA GLN A 321 12.70 10.45 -25.85
C GLN A 321 11.41 10.25 -25.02
N ALA A 322 10.61 9.24 -25.34
CA ALA A 322 9.43 8.90 -24.56
C ALA A 322 9.82 8.50 -23.12
N LEU A 323 10.81 7.61 -22.95
CA LEU A 323 11.30 7.20 -21.64
C LEU A 323 11.80 8.40 -20.81
N ALA A 324 12.53 9.32 -21.43
CA ALA A 324 13.03 10.53 -20.76
C ALA A 324 11.91 11.52 -20.39
N ALA A 325 10.83 11.59 -21.20
CA ALA A 325 9.69 12.48 -20.99
C ALA A 325 8.65 11.92 -20.01
N MET A 326 8.67 10.61 -19.72
CA MET A 326 7.75 9.99 -18.75
C MET A 326 7.90 10.62 -17.37
N PRO A 327 6.79 10.90 -16.66
CA PRO A 327 6.84 11.42 -15.29
C PRO A 327 7.44 10.40 -14.34
N GLN A 328 8.11 10.90 -13.27
CA GLN A 328 8.67 10.09 -12.20
C GLN A 328 8.81 10.93 -10.92
N GLY A 329 8.45 10.37 -9.78
CA GLY A 329 8.65 10.97 -8.47
C GLY A 329 7.40 11.67 -7.92
N VAL A 330 7.62 12.62 -7.04
CA VAL A 330 6.55 13.40 -6.40
C VAL A 330 6.01 14.44 -7.37
N GLU A 331 4.71 14.43 -7.60
CA GLU A 331 3.99 15.46 -8.38
C GLU A 331 3.47 16.58 -7.49
N ALA A 332 2.98 16.22 -6.28
CA ALA A 332 2.52 17.20 -5.31
C ALA A 332 2.70 16.70 -3.88
N MET A 333 3.08 17.62 -3.01
CA MET A 333 3.01 17.44 -1.56
C MET A 333 1.62 17.78 -1.05
N ASP A 334 1.24 17.22 0.09
CA ASP A 334 -0.02 17.57 0.73
C ASP A 334 0.05 18.95 1.38
N THR A 335 -1.04 19.70 1.34
CA THR A 335 -1.11 21.06 1.89
C THR A 335 -1.68 21.11 3.30
N ASP A 336 -2.41 20.10 3.71
CA ASP A 336 -2.98 19.96 5.05
C ASP A 336 -2.03 19.19 5.99
N PHE A 337 -1.18 18.31 5.42
CA PHE A 337 -0.20 17.49 6.15
C PHE A 337 1.22 17.77 5.65
N PRO A 338 1.94 18.72 6.29
CA PRO A 338 3.31 19.05 5.89
C PRO A 338 4.24 17.82 5.93
N GLY A 339 4.99 17.62 4.85
CA GLY A 339 5.90 16.46 4.71
C GLY A 339 5.26 15.23 4.06
N LEU A 340 3.94 15.15 3.98
CA LEU A 340 3.26 14.05 3.31
C LEU A 340 3.23 14.26 1.79
N VAL A 341 3.44 13.19 1.04
CA VAL A 341 3.20 13.16 -0.41
C VAL A 341 1.71 13.01 -0.67
N GLN A 342 1.13 13.93 -1.45
CA GLN A 342 -0.26 13.82 -1.91
C GLN A 342 -0.37 12.99 -3.18
N THR A 343 0.52 13.26 -4.15
CA THR A 343 0.44 12.67 -5.49
C THR A 343 1.83 12.30 -5.97
N SER A 344 2.01 11.07 -6.41
CA SER A 344 3.29 10.57 -6.93
C SER A 344 3.11 9.53 -8.03
N LEU A 345 4.20 9.30 -8.76
CA LEU A 345 4.31 8.24 -9.73
C LEU A 345 5.69 7.61 -9.66
N ASN A 346 5.76 6.29 -9.61
CA ASN A 346 6.99 5.53 -9.64
C ASN A 346 7.10 4.71 -10.93
N MET A 347 8.15 4.96 -11.72
CA MET A 347 8.55 4.14 -12.87
C MET A 347 9.34 2.93 -12.34
N GLY A 348 8.63 1.92 -11.85
CA GLY A 348 9.24 0.80 -11.12
C GLY A 348 9.96 -0.18 -12.04
N VAL A 349 9.39 -0.49 -13.21
CA VAL A 349 9.95 -1.48 -14.14
C VAL A 349 10.08 -0.89 -15.55
N VAL A 350 11.23 -1.10 -16.18
CA VAL A 350 11.48 -0.79 -17.58
C VAL A 350 12.15 -2.00 -18.25
N LYS A 351 11.62 -2.50 -19.36
CA LYS A 351 12.18 -3.66 -20.05
C LYS A 351 11.89 -3.65 -21.55
N LEU A 352 12.91 -3.86 -22.38
CA LEU A 352 12.73 -4.11 -23.80
C LEU A 352 12.55 -5.62 -24.02
N ASN A 353 11.39 -6.01 -24.52
CA ASN A 353 11.02 -7.37 -24.90
C ASN A 353 10.91 -7.49 -26.42
N GLY A 354 10.49 -8.67 -26.92
CA GLY A 354 10.36 -8.95 -28.34
C GLY A 354 9.31 -8.11 -29.09
N ASP A 355 8.33 -7.56 -28.36
CA ASP A 355 7.22 -6.75 -28.89
C ASP A 355 7.39 -5.24 -28.64
N GLY A 356 8.39 -4.84 -27.83
CA GLY A 356 8.65 -3.42 -27.59
C GLY A 356 9.18 -3.10 -26.20
N LEU A 357 9.22 -1.80 -25.90
CA LEU A 357 9.62 -1.28 -24.59
C LEU A 357 8.40 -1.25 -23.66
N HIS A 358 8.47 -2.04 -22.60
CA HIS A 358 7.49 -2.10 -21.51
C HIS A 358 7.93 -1.20 -20.39
N ILE A 359 7.01 -0.39 -19.85
CA ILE A 359 7.24 0.47 -18.70
C ILE A 359 6.05 0.32 -17.76
N THR A 360 6.29 -0.11 -16.52
CA THR A 360 5.25 -0.25 -15.50
C THR A 360 5.40 0.83 -14.44
N PHE A 361 4.30 1.53 -14.19
CA PHE A 361 4.19 2.60 -13.22
C PHE A 361 3.25 2.24 -12.09
N SER A 362 3.60 2.68 -10.87
CA SER A 362 2.70 2.78 -9.73
C SER A 362 2.35 4.23 -9.50
N ILE A 363 1.07 4.58 -9.61
CA ILE A 363 0.54 5.94 -9.43
C ILE A 363 -0.27 5.97 -8.14
N ARG A 364 -0.05 7.00 -7.30
CA ARG A 364 -0.75 7.18 -6.03
C ARG A 364 -1.20 8.63 -5.85
N SER A 365 -2.40 8.81 -5.30
CA SER A 365 -2.90 10.13 -4.89
C SER A 365 -4.08 9.99 -3.95
N SER A 366 -4.15 10.82 -2.91
CA SER A 366 -5.37 11.00 -2.09
C SER A 366 -6.46 11.78 -2.85
N ILE A 367 -6.12 12.42 -3.98
CA ILE A 367 -7.03 13.20 -4.83
C ILE A 367 -7.28 12.44 -6.14
N ALA A 368 -8.51 11.96 -6.34
CA ALA A 368 -8.88 11.14 -7.50
C ALA A 368 -8.55 11.81 -8.85
N SER A 369 -8.85 13.10 -9.02
CA SER A 369 -8.58 13.83 -10.26
C SER A 369 -7.09 13.98 -10.55
N ARG A 370 -6.23 14.09 -9.53
CA ARG A 370 -4.76 14.15 -9.71
C ARG A 370 -4.18 12.78 -10.07
N LYS A 371 -4.72 11.70 -9.50
CA LYS A 371 -4.38 10.33 -9.92
C LYS A 371 -4.64 10.13 -11.40
N LEU A 372 -5.85 10.52 -11.86
CA LEU A 372 -6.23 10.45 -13.27
C LEU A 372 -5.37 11.34 -14.16
N MET A 373 -5.00 12.55 -13.71
CA MET A 373 -4.11 13.45 -14.44
C MET A 373 -2.75 12.80 -14.71
N LEU A 374 -2.12 12.13 -13.72
CA LEU A 374 -0.86 11.43 -13.93
C LEU A 374 -1.01 10.28 -14.95
N ALA A 375 -2.08 9.49 -14.84
CA ALA A 375 -2.38 8.45 -15.83
C ALA A 375 -2.58 9.03 -17.23
N GLN A 376 -3.25 10.18 -17.37
CA GLN A 376 -3.40 10.88 -18.63
C GLN A 376 -2.05 11.34 -19.21
N ARG A 377 -1.10 11.81 -18.38
CA ARG A 377 0.26 12.16 -18.84
C ARG A 377 1.01 10.95 -19.38
N VAL A 378 0.94 9.81 -18.68
CA VAL A 378 1.55 8.55 -19.18
C VAL A 378 0.93 8.15 -20.52
N ARG A 379 -0.41 8.17 -20.63
CA ARG A 379 -1.10 7.87 -21.91
C ARG A 379 -0.73 8.83 -23.02
N ALA A 380 -0.61 10.12 -22.75
CA ALA A 380 -0.25 11.12 -23.74
C ALA A 380 1.17 10.89 -24.31
N VAL A 381 2.15 10.64 -23.42
CA VAL A 381 3.52 10.35 -23.86
C VAL A 381 3.58 9.04 -24.64
N ALA A 382 2.87 7.99 -24.16
CA ALA A 382 2.80 6.72 -24.87
C ALA A 382 2.18 6.87 -26.27
N ALA A 383 1.07 7.60 -26.39
CA ALA A 383 0.41 7.85 -27.67
C ALA A 383 1.29 8.64 -28.67
N LEU A 384 2.01 9.67 -28.21
CA LEU A 384 2.99 10.41 -29.02
C LEU A 384 4.11 9.51 -29.53
N ALA A 385 4.48 8.48 -28.76
CA ALA A 385 5.46 7.47 -29.16
C ALA A 385 4.86 6.28 -29.94
N GLY A 386 3.57 6.33 -30.31
CA GLY A 386 2.87 5.25 -31.01
C GLY A 386 2.62 4.01 -30.16
N GLY A 387 2.51 4.19 -28.86
CA GLY A 387 2.29 3.12 -27.89
C GLY A 387 0.89 3.13 -27.28
N THR A 388 0.67 2.19 -26.35
CA THR A 388 -0.59 2.00 -25.62
C THR A 388 -0.33 1.89 -24.11
N VAL A 389 -1.38 2.12 -23.33
CA VAL A 389 -1.34 1.96 -21.86
C VAL A 389 -2.55 1.16 -21.41
N ALA A 390 -2.33 0.13 -20.61
CA ALA A 390 -3.35 -0.59 -19.87
C ALA A 390 -3.30 -0.20 -18.38
N GLU A 391 -4.45 0.02 -17.77
CA GLU A 391 -4.56 0.35 -16.35
C GLU A 391 -5.11 -0.85 -15.59
N ARG A 392 -4.55 -1.11 -14.39
CA ARG A 392 -4.99 -2.22 -13.52
C ARG A 392 -4.80 -1.88 -12.05
N GLY A 393 -5.44 -2.66 -11.17
CA GLY A 393 -5.34 -2.48 -9.72
C GLY A 393 -5.73 -1.06 -9.29
N VAL A 394 -6.85 -0.57 -9.84
CA VAL A 394 -7.35 0.78 -9.55
C VAL A 394 -8.16 0.74 -8.27
N TYR A 395 -7.76 1.54 -7.29
CA TYR A 395 -8.54 1.73 -6.07
C TYR A 395 -8.62 3.23 -5.70
N PRO A 396 -9.71 3.65 -5.06
CA PRO A 396 -9.94 5.03 -4.68
C PRO A 396 -9.04 5.44 -3.51
N GLY A 397 -8.78 6.74 -3.39
CA GLY A 397 -8.21 7.34 -2.20
C GLY A 397 -9.30 7.82 -1.26
N TRP A 398 -8.91 8.06 -0.04
CA TRP A 398 -9.70 8.73 0.97
C TRP A 398 -9.18 10.16 1.14
N GLN A 399 -9.90 11.10 0.53
CA GLN A 399 -9.53 12.51 0.60
C GLN A 399 -9.84 13.08 2.00
N TYR A 400 -8.90 13.85 2.56
CA TYR A 400 -9.07 14.52 3.85
C TYR A 400 -10.28 15.44 3.88
N LYS A 401 -11.11 15.26 4.89
CA LYS A 401 -12.26 16.10 5.19
C LYS A 401 -11.90 17.09 6.30
N ARG A 402 -11.73 18.38 5.95
CA ARG A 402 -11.28 19.40 6.91
C ARG A 402 -12.24 19.59 8.08
N GLU A 403 -13.53 19.52 7.83
CA GLU A 403 -14.58 19.61 8.84
C GLU A 403 -15.20 18.22 9.06
N SER A 404 -15.01 17.63 10.23
CA SER A 404 -15.54 16.32 10.61
C SER A 404 -15.93 16.34 12.09
N LYS A 405 -17.23 16.38 12.33
CA LYS A 405 -17.78 16.29 13.70
C LYS A 405 -17.48 14.94 14.34
N PHE A 406 -17.43 13.88 13.53
CA PHE A 406 -17.12 12.55 14.01
C PHE A 406 -15.68 12.46 14.54
N ARG A 407 -14.71 12.92 13.76
CA ARG A 407 -13.31 13.03 14.20
C ARG A 407 -13.18 13.91 15.43
N ASP A 408 -13.81 15.08 15.44
CA ASP A 408 -13.71 16.03 16.54
C ASP A 408 -14.28 15.43 17.85
N THR A 409 -15.37 14.63 17.76
CA THR A 409 -15.93 13.88 18.91
C THR A 409 -14.95 12.83 19.41
N LEU A 410 -14.30 12.09 18.50
CA LEU A 410 -13.32 11.06 18.84
C LEU A 410 -12.07 11.66 19.51
N LEU A 411 -11.55 12.77 18.96
CA LEU A 411 -10.39 13.47 19.54
C LEU A 411 -10.71 14.05 20.95
N ALA A 412 -11.91 14.59 21.13
CA ALA A 412 -12.37 15.05 22.43
C ALA A 412 -12.48 13.89 23.45
N ALA A 413 -13.01 12.73 23.02
CA ALA A 413 -13.06 11.53 23.86
C ALA A 413 -11.67 11.06 24.26
N TYR A 414 -10.73 11.02 23.32
CA TYR A 414 -9.34 10.64 23.58
C TYR A 414 -8.69 11.57 24.60
N LYS A 415 -8.85 12.88 24.43
CA LYS A 415 -8.30 13.89 25.35
C LYS A 415 -8.88 13.77 26.75
N ASP A 416 -10.20 13.54 26.87
CA ASP A 416 -10.85 13.39 28.18
C ASP A 416 -10.38 12.12 28.92
N LEU A 417 -10.15 11.03 28.19
CA LEU A 417 -9.70 9.75 28.78
C LEU A 417 -8.20 9.75 29.13
N THR A 418 -7.38 10.37 28.29
CA THR A 418 -5.91 10.24 28.41
C THR A 418 -5.21 11.50 28.92
N GLY A 419 -5.87 12.65 28.87
CA GLY A 419 -5.29 13.98 29.12
C GLY A 419 -4.34 14.47 27.99
N LYS A 420 -4.22 13.72 26.88
CA LYS A 420 -3.34 14.02 25.75
C LYS A 420 -4.15 14.46 24.54
N ASP A 421 -3.57 15.30 23.70
CA ASP A 421 -4.14 15.56 22.39
C ASP A 421 -3.82 14.40 21.44
N GLY A 422 -4.82 13.97 20.65
CA GLY A 422 -4.62 12.98 19.60
C GLY A 422 -3.89 13.58 18.40
N VAL A 423 -3.07 12.76 17.74
CA VAL A 423 -2.36 13.15 16.52
C VAL A 423 -3.22 12.80 15.30
N VAL A 424 -3.54 13.79 14.49
CA VAL A 424 -4.25 13.56 13.22
C VAL A 424 -3.23 13.44 12.11
N GLU A 425 -3.27 12.33 11.38
CA GLU A 425 -2.33 12.07 10.27
C GLU A 425 -3.04 11.57 9.01
N ALA A 426 -2.27 11.48 7.95
CA ALA A 426 -2.67 10.88 6.69
C ALA A 426 -1.54 10.01 6.13
N THR A 427 -1.87 9.00 5.33
CA THR A 427 -0.88 8.10 4.74
C THR A 427 -0.86 8.18 3.22
N HIS A 428 0.31 7.97 2.63
CA HIS A 428 0.46 7.78 1.18
C HIS A 428 0.25 6.31 0.75
N GLY A 429 -0.01 5.41 1.71
CA GLY A 429 -0.51 4.06 1.50
C GLY A 429 -1.98 4.03 1.13
N GLY A 430 -2.53 2.85 0.85
CA GLY A 430 -3.96 2.62 0.70
C GLY A 430 -4.55 2.06 2.00
N LEU A 431 -5.83 2.31 2.24
CA LEU A 431 -6.64 1.73 3.31
C LEU A 431 -8.04 1.42 2.77
N GLU A 432 -8.72 0.42 3.34
CA GLU A 432 -10.08 0.06 2.98
C GLU A 432 -11.08 1.20 3.14
N CYS A 433 -10.78 2.17 4.03
CA CYS A 433 -11.55 3.40 4.17
C CYS A 433 -11.79 4.10 2.84
N GLY A 434 -10.82 4.09 1.91
CA GLY A 434 -10.97 4.68 0.58
C GLY A 434 -12.09 4.03 -0.23
N LEU A 435 -12.17 2.71 -0.21
CA LEU A 435 -13.19 1.91 -0.88
C LEU A 435 -14.56 2.12 -0.27
N LEU A 436 -14.65 2.12 1.06
CA LEU A 436 -15.91 2.34 1.77
C LEU A 436 -16.45 3.76 1.55
N MET A 437 -15.56 4.77 1.52
CA MET A 437 -15.91 6.16 1.20
C MET A 437 -16.48 6.33 -0.22
N GLU A 438 -15.96 5.57 -1.20
CA GLU A 438 -16.51 5.58 -2.56
C GLU A 438 -17.88 4.92 -2.64
N LYS A 439 -18.07 3.80 -1.92
CA LYS A 439 -19.31 3.02 -1.92
C LYS A 439 -20.45 3.63 -1.10
N ILE A 440 -20.11 4.40 -0.04
CA ILE A 440 -21.09 4.99 0.87
C ILE A 440 -21.02 6.53 0.78
N PRO A 441 -21.79 7.17 -0.10
CA PRO A 441 -21.76 8.63 -0.24
C PRO A 441 -22.04 9.36 1.08
N GLY A 442 -21.19 10.32 1.40
CA GLY A 442 -21.30 11.13 2.62
C GLY A 442 -20.71 10.52 3.88
N LEU A 443 -20.07 9.36 3.77
CA LEU A 443 -19.38 8.72 4.88
C LEU A 443 -18.32 9.66 5.50
N ASP A 444 -18.19 9.63 6.82
CA ASP A 444 -17.17 10.33 7.59
C ASP A 444 -16.37 9.29 8.36
N ALA A 445 -15.09 9.14 8.01
CA ALA A 445 -14.27 8.04 8.45
C ALA A 445 -13.07 8.52 9.29
N VAL A 446 -12.68 7.70 10.26
CA VAL A 446 -11.41 7.78 10.99
C VAL A 446 -10.89 6.36 11.16
N SER A 447 -9.58 6.17 10.97
CA SER A 447 -8.88 4.93 11.34
C SER A 447 -8.04 5.19 12.58
N MET A 448 -8.07 4.22 13.52
CA MET A 448 -7.25 4.19 14.73
C MET A 448 -7.00 2.75 15.16
N GLY A 449 -6.14 2.54 16.12
CA GLY A 449 -5.89 1.20 16.67
C GLY A 449 -5.00 1.22 17.90
N PRO A 450 -4.76 0.06 18.50
CA PRO A 450 -3.81 -0.10 19.60
C PRO A 450 -2.37 -0.11 19.09
N GLU A 451 -1.42 -0.10 20.00
CA GLU A 451 0.00 -0.23 19.70
C GLU A 451 0.33 -1.64 19.21
N LEU A 452 0.70 -1.75 17.93
CA LEU A 452 1.20 -2.95 17.27
C LEU A 452 2.61 -2.69 16.76
N HIS A 453 3.51 -3.63 16.92
CA HIS A 453 4.87 -3.52 16.42
C HIS A 453 5.22 -4.66 15.49
N ASP A 454 6.10 -4.39 14.51
CA ASP A 454 6.67 -5.36 13.59
C ASP A 454 5.59 -6.20 12.86
N VAL A 455 4.45 -5.61 12.52
CA VAL A 455 3.38 -6.29 11.75
C VAL A 455 3.92 -6.94 10.49
N HIS A 456 3.22 -7.92 9.95
CA HIS A 456 3.61 -8.72 8.78
C HIS A 456 4.94 -9.47 8.97
N SER A 457 5.39 -9.66 10.20
CA SER A 457 6.62 -10.37 10.50
C SER A 457 6.47 -11.35 11.66
N VAL A 458 7.44 -12.24 11.82
CA VAL A 458 7.52 -13.19 12.96
C VAL A 458 7.83 -12.50 14.30
N ARG A 459 8.03 -11.18 14.31
CA ARG A 459 8.25 -10.37 15.52
C ARG A 459 7.03 -9.54 15.89
N GLU A 460 5.94 -9.72 15.17
CA GLU A 460 4.69 -9.02 15.42
C GLU A 460 4.24 -9.18 16.87
N ARG A 461 3.88 -8.07 17.52
CA ARG A 461 3.44 -8.06 18.91
C ARG A 461 2.43 -6.96 19.17
N LEU A 462 1.45 -7.27 20.01
CA LEU A 462 0.36 -6.40 20.43
C LEU A 462 0.54 -5.95 21.86
N ASN A 463 0.42 -4.65 22.13
CA ASN A 463 0.50 -4.10 23.48
C ASN A 463 -0.84 -4.22 24.23
N VAL A 464 -0.83 -4.90 25.37
CA VAL A 464 -2.04 -5.18 26.20
C VAL A 464 -2.62 -3.90 26.80
N PRO A 465 -1.84 -3.03 27.50
CA PRO A 465 -2.39 -1.78 28.05
C PRO A 465 -2.94 -0.83 26.99
N SER A 466 -2.32 -0.79 25.81
CA SER A 466 -2.80 0.03 24.68
C SER A 466 -4.12 -0.51 24.14
N THR A 467 -4.27 -1.83 24.06
CA THR A 467 -5.52 -2.48 23.66
C THR A 467 -6.67 -2.12 24.62
N GLU A 468 -6.41 -2.09 25.95
CA GLU A 468 -7.39 -1.69 26.96
C GLU A 468 -7.85 -0.24 26.73
N ARG A 469 -6.91 0.71 26.60
CA ARG A 469 -7.23 2.13 26.38
C ARG A 469 -7.94 2.37 25.04
N THR A 470 -7.54 1.67 23.99
CA THR A 470 -8.20 1.76 22.68
C THR A 470 -9.64 1.27 22.77
N TYR A 471 -9.88 0.15 23.41
CA TYR A 471 -11.22 -0.38 23.63
C TYR A 471 -12.11 0.59 24.45
N GLU A 472 -11.57 1.17 25.53
CA GLU A 472 -12.26 2.19 26.32
C GLU A 472 -12.62 3.42 25.49
N LEU A 473 -11.71 3.86 24.61
CA LEU A 473 -11.96 4.98 23.68
C LEU A 473 -13.09 4.68 22.71
N VAL A 474 -13.12 3.46 22.12
CA VAL A 474 -14.24 3.05 21.26
C VAL A 474 -15.56 3.06 22.00
N CYS A 475 -15.61 2.50 23.23
CA CYS A 475 -16.81 2.51 24.06
C CYS A 475 -17.28 3.94 24.39
N GLU A 476 -16.36 4.84 24.70
CA GLU A 476 -16.67 6.24 25.00
C GLU A 476 -17.17 6.99 23.76
N LEU A 477 -16.57 6.74 22.59
CA LEU A 477 -17.06 7.29 21.31
C LEU A 477 -18.49 6.85 21.02
N LEU A 478 -18.80 5.57 21.23
CA LEU A 478 -20.15 5.02 21.05
C LEU A 478 -21.15 5.71 22.01
N ARG A 479 -20.79 5.88 23.26
CA ARG A 479 -21.61 6.58 24.25
C ARG A 479 -21.88 8.04 23.84
N ARG A 480 -20.91 8.76 23.31
CA ARG A 480 -21.05 10.15 22.82
C ARG A 480 -21.82 10.24 21.49
N SER A 481 -22.02 9.13 20.81
CA SER A 481 -22.72 9.06 19.53
C SER A 481 -24.22 8.80 19.67
N CYS A 482 -24.68 8.60 20.89
CA CYS A 482 -26.09 8.62 21.27
C CYS A 482 -26.56 10.07 21.50
#